data_2df6977568fb202133d8ebda13ac96ed
#
_entry.id   2df6977568fb202133d8ebda13ac96ed
#
_cell.length_a   1.000
_cell.length_b   1.000
_cell.length_c   1.000
_cell.angle_alpha   90.00
_cell.angle_beta   90.00
_cell.angle_gamma   90.00
#
_symmetry.space_group_name_H-M   'P 1'
#
loop_
_entity.id
_entity.type
_entity.pdbx_description
1 polymer ?
#
loop_
_entity_poly.entity_id
_entity_poly.type
_entity_poly.pdbx_seq_one_letter_code
_entity_poly.pdbx_strand_id
1 'polypeptide(L)'
;MCHPPQPKRKRGRRGRRRDGAVPKQLNPLKPQFCDFAQRWGAWQQRLDTSKPLVVDVGCGEGEWCVAAASLRRDLNFLGVDVRETVFARCAARAPANCVFLPANTAAGDLSRLLAEWRDAGGVTLHVLCQFPDPHWKN
;
A
#
# COMPACT_ATOMS: atom_id res chain seq x y z
N MET A 1 -46.27 38.02 -35.31
CA MET A 1 -45.07 37.27 -35.76
C MET A 1 -44.57 36.44 -34.57
N CYS A 2 -44.83 35.14 -34.59
CA CYS A 2 -44.34 34.24 -33.53
C CYS A 2 -42.96 33.74 -33.85
N HIS A 3 -42.02 33.96 -32.95
CA HIS A 3 -40.65 33.38 -33.05
C HIS A 3 -40.69 31.92 -32.63
N PRO A 4 -40.05 30.99 -33.37
CA PRO A 4 -39.96 29.60 -32.97
C PRO A 4 -39.00 29.42 -31.77
N PRO A 5 -39.24 28.45 -30.88
CA PRO A 5 -38.41 28.22 -29.70
C PRO A 5 -37.05 27.64 -30.09
N GLN A 6 -36.00 28.23 -29.52
CA GLN A 6 -34.61 27.78 -29.70
C GLN A 6 -34.37 26.41 -29.01
N PRO A 7 -33.63 25.48 -29.63
CA PRO A 7 -33.34 24.19 -29.02
C PRO A 7 -32.39 24.34 -27.83
N LYS A 8 -32.79 23.81 -26.67
CA LYS A 8 -31.96 23.77 -25.46
C LYS A 8 -30.71 22.90 -25.69
N ARG A 9 -29.53 23.51 -25.72
CA ARG A 9 -28.25 22.82 -25.75
C ARG A 9 -28.11 21.97 -24.49
N LYS A 10 -28.17 20.64 -24.64
CA LYS A 10 -27.75 19.71 -23.58
C LYS A 10 -26.30 19.94 -23.28
N ARG A 11 -25.97 20.54 -22.13
CA ARG A 11 -24.63 20.58 -21.57
C ARG A 11 -24.24 19.16 -21.21
N GLY A 12 -23.50 18.49 -22.09
CA GLY A 12 -22.84 17.25 -21.79
C GLY A 12 -21.84 17.49 -20.66
N ARG A 13 -22.16 17.00 -19.48
CA ARG A 13 -21.17 16.82 -18.40
C ARG A 13 -20.16 15.75 -18.87
N ARG A 14 -19.16 16.16 -19.63
CA ARG A 14 -17.93 15.39 -19.77
C ARG A 14 -17.22 15.47 -18.43
N GLY A 15 -17.55 14.53 -17.54
CA GLY A 15 -16.71 14.25 -16.38
C GLY A 15 -15.34 13.86 -16.91
N ARG A 16 -14.35 14.74 -16.80
CA ARG A 16 -12.95 14.36 -16.91
C ARG A 16 -12.72 13.25 -15.88
N ARG A 17 -12.69 12.00 -16.35
CA ARG A 17 -12.01 10.95 -15.59
C ARG A 17 -10.58 11.44 -15.45
N ARG A 18 -10.14 11.69 -14.23
CA ARG A 18 -8.72 11.85 -13.94
C ARG A 18 -8.13 10.48 -14.14
N ASP A 19 -7.57 10.27 -15.34
CA ASP A 19 -6.88 9.06 -15.68
C ASP A 19 -5.74 8.89 -14.66
N GLY A 20 -5.74 7.78 -13.94
CA GLY A 20 -4.76 7.46 -12.91
C GLY A 20 -5.15 7.71 -11.45
N ALA A 21 -6.35 8.22 -11.15
CA ALA A 21 -6.81 8.31 -9.76
C ALA A 21 -7.12 6.91 -9.21
N VAL A 22 -6.28 6.41 -8.32
CA VAL A 22 -6.56 5.20 -7.54
C VAL A 22 -7.88 5.40 -6.79
N PRO A 23 -8.84 4.47 -6.90
CA PRO A 23 -10.09 4.58 -6.17
C PRO A 23 -9.84 4.78 -4.68
N LYS A 24 -10.45 5.79 -4.05
CA LYS A 24 -10.32 6.07 -2.62
C LYS A 24 -10.80 4.93 -1.71
N GLN A 25 -11.56 3.99 -2.28
CA GLN A 25 -12.09 2.83 -1.55
C GLN A 25 -11.87 1.58 -2.38
N LEU A 26 -11.11 0.65 -1.83
CA LEU A 26 -10.88 -0.67 -2.41
C LEU A 26 -11.64 -1.71 -1.61
N ASN A 27 -12.30 -2.64 -2.31
CA ASN A 27 -12.77 -3.86 -1.67
C ASN A 27 -11.59 -4.84 -1.62
N PRO A 28 -11.02 -5.13 -0.43
CA PRO A 28 -9.86 -6.01 -0.29
C PRO A 28 -10.17 -7.47 -0.63
N LEU A 29 -11.44 -7.85 -0.74
CA LEU A 29 -11.85 -9.22 -1.09
C LEU A 29 -11.94 -9.47 -2.59
N LYS A 30 -11.62 -8.48 -3.43
CA LYS A 30 -11.57 -8.70 -4.88
C LYS A 30 -10.39 -9.64 -5.23
N PRO A 31 -10.58 -10.56 -6.19
CA PRO A 31 -9.55 -11.55 -6.56
C PRO A 31 -8.17 -10.95 -6.87
N GLN A 32 -8.15 -9.76 -7.48
CA GLN A 32 -6.91 -9.06 -7.83
C GLN A 32 -6.04 -8.66 -6.64
N PHE A 33 -6.58 -8.71 -5.41
CA PHE A 33 -5.88 -8.41 -4.16
C PHE A 33 -5.61 -9.65 -3.30
N CYS A 34 -5.80 -10.85 -3.85
CA CYS A 34 -5.73 -12.10 -3.07
C CYS A 34 -4.48 -12.94 -3.34
N ASP A 35 -3.55 -12.45 -4.19
CA ASP A 35 -2.37 -13.26 -4.56
C ASP A 35 -1.10 -12.41 -4.71
N PHE A 36 -0.79 -11.65 -3.68
CA PHE A 36 0.42 -10.83 -3.69
C PHE A 36 1.70 -11.62 -3.41
N ALA A 37 1.60 -12.76 -2.72
CA ALA A 37 2.77 -13.52 -2.27
C ALA A 37 3.72 -13.90 -3.41
N GLN A 38 3.20 -14.23 -4.59
CA GLN A 38 4.01 -14.55 -5.78
C GLN A 38 4.86 -13.37 -6.27
N ARG A 39 4.54 -12.13 -5.84
CA ARG A 39 5.20 -10.90 -6.25
C ARG A 39 6.28 -10.43 -5.27
N TRP A 40 6.37 -11.04 -4.09
CA TRP A 40 7.31 -10.59 -3.07
C TRP A 40 8.76 -10.98 -3.36
N GLY A 41 8.98 -12.09 -4.07
CA GLY A 41 10.31 -12.65 -4.26
C GLY A 41 10.99 -12.94 -2.92
N ALA A 42 12.29 -12.91 -2.90
CA ALA A 42 13.09 -13.08 -1.69
C ALA A 42 13.28 -11.74 -0.95
N TRP A 43 12.20 -11.09 -0.57
CA TRP A 43 12.21 -9.74 0.02
C TRP A 43 13.04 -9.65 1.31
N GLN A 44 13.10 -10.73 2.10
CA GLN A 44 13.86 -10.80 3.34
C GLN A 44 15.36 -10.60 3.11
N GLN A 45 15.87 -11.03 1.94
CA GLN A 45 17.30 -10.87 1.58
C GLN A 45 17.69 -9.41 1.31
N ARG A 46 16.71 -8.52 1.21
CA ARG A 46 16.92 -7.09 1.03
C ARG A 46 17.16 -6.36 2.35
N LEU A 47 17.00 -7.04 3.48
CA LEU A 47 17.11 -6.51 4.83
C LEU A 47 18.16 -7.31 5.62
N ASP A 48 18.69 -6.70 6.66
CA ASP A 48 19.64 -7.33 7.59
C ASP A 48 18.85 -8.07 8.69
N THR A 49 18.78 -9.40 8.63
CA THR A 49 18.00 -10.21 9.57
C THR A 49 18.53 -10.16 11.02
N SER A 50 19.73 -9.64 11.25
CA SER A 50 20.25 -9.39 12.60
C SER A 50 19.56 -8.21 13.30
N LYS A 51 18.86 -7.36 12.54
CA LYS A 51 18.15 -6.20 13.06
C LYS A 51 16.66 -6.48 13.16
N PRO A 52 15.99 -6.04 14.25
CA PRO A 52 14.56 -6.24 14.41
C PRO A 52 13.74 -5.55 13.32
N LEU A 53 12.59 -6.14 12.97
CA LEU A 53 11.67 -5.63 11.97
C LEU A 53 10.50 -4.88 12.61
N VAL A 54 10.20 -3.72 12.06
CA VAL A 54 8.95 -2.97 12.30
C VAL A 54 8.10 -3.03 11.04
N VAL A 55 6.86 -3.44 11.17
CA VAL A 55 5.90 -3.54 10.07
C VAL A 55 4.85 -2.45 10.19
N ASP A 56 4.63 -1.68 9.12
CA ASP A 56 3.56 -0.68 9.01
C ASP A 56 2.48 -1.21 8.07
N VAL A 57 1.35 -1.59 8.65
CA VAL A 57 0.19 -2.14 7.93
C VAL A 57 -0.71 -1.00 7.48
N GLY A 58 -0.98 -0.95 6.18
CA GLY A 58 -1.69 0.16 5.57
C GLY A 58 -0.80 1.39 5.45
N CYS A 59 0.45 1.21 5.05
CA CYS A 59 1.48 2.26 5.03
C CYS A 59 1.16 3.44 4.11
N GLY A 60 0.12 3.34 3.27
CA GLY A 60 -0.27 4.40 2.33
C GLY A 60 0.89 4.81 1.44
N GLU A 61 1.22 6.10 1.41
CA GLU A 61 2.32 6.61 0.59
C GLU A 61 3.72 6.20 1.10
N GLY A 62 3.84 5.67 2.35
CA GLY A 62 5.08 5.14 2.92
C GLY A 62 6.02 6.19 3.50
N GLU A 63 5.60 7.45 3.59
CA GLU A 63 6.43 8.56 4.09
C GLU A 63 6.95 8.30 5.52
N TRP A 64 6.08 7.75 6.38
CA TRP A 64 6.48 7.42 7.74
C TRP A 64 7.57 6.34 7.77
N CYS A 65 7.42 5.26 7.00
CA CYS A 65 8.42 4.21 6.93
C CYS A 65 9.79 4.74 6.49
N VAL A 66 9.82 5.59 5.45
CA VAL A 66 11.07 6.18 4.94
C VAL A 66 11.71 7.08 5.99
N ALA A 67 10.91 7.94 6.66
CA ALA A 67 11.42 8.84 7.70
C ALA A 67 11.95 8.04 8.90
N ALA A 68 11.20 7.06 9.40
CA ALA A 68 11.60 6.22 10.52
C ALA A 68 12.86 5.41 10.19
N ALA A 69 12.94 4.81 9.01
CA ALA A 69 14.11 4.05 8.57
C ALA A 69 15.36 4.92 8.41
N SER A 70 15.19 6.18 8.02
CA SER A 70 16.29 7.14 7.92
C SER A 70 16.87 7.50 9.30
N LEU A 71 16.03 7.56 10.33
CA LEU A 71 16.42 7.89 11.71
C LEU A 71 16.91 6.68 12.51
N ARG A 72 16.37 5.47 12.24
CA ARG A 72 16.60 4.26 13.01
C ARG A 72 17.30 3.20 12.15
N ARG A 73 18.59 3.36 11.98
CA ARG A 73 19.44 2.43 11.21
C ARG A 73 19.66 1.07 11.90
N ASP A 74 19.33 0.99 13.17
CA ASP A 74 19.36 -0.21 14.01
C ASP A 74 18.14 -1.12 13.81
N LEU A 75 17.13 -0.67 13.08
CA LEU A 75 15.89 -1.40 12.78
C LEU A 75 15.71 -1.58 11.28
N ASN A 76 14.93 -2.60 10.91
CA ASN A 76 14.37 -2.76 9.58
C ASN A 76 12.91 -2.28 9.56
N PHE A 77 12.45 -1.85 8.39
CA PHE A 77 11.08 -1.39 8.18
C PHE A 77 10.46 -2.09 6.97
N LEU A 78 9.23 -2.56 7.14
CA LEU A 78 8.40 -3.13 6.07
C LEU A 78 7.09 -2.37 6.00
N GLY A 79 6.88 -1.60 4.95
CA GLY A 79 5.58 -1.00 4.65
C GLY A 79 4.74 -1.92 3.77
N VAL A 80 3.51 -2.17 4.15
CA VAL A 80 2.57 -2.97 3.36
C VAL A 80 1.26 -2.23 3.11
N ASP A 81 0.78 -2.28 1.88
CA ASP A 81 -0.54 -1.76 1.47
C ASP A 81 -1.05 -2.59 0.28
N VAL A 82 -2.36 -2.69 0.12
CA VAL A 82 -2.97 -3.35 -1.05
C VAL A 82 -2.78 -2.53 -2.33
N ARG A 83 -2.46 -1.25 -2.22
CA ARG A 83 -2.33 -0.29 -3.31
C ARG A 83 -0.87 0.00 -3.62
N GLU A 84 -0.22 -0.91 -4.32
CA GLU A 84 1.19 -0.76 -4.68
C GLU A 84 1.56 0.61 -5.31
N THR A 85 0.66 1.15 -6.13
CA THR A 85 0.87 2.46 -6.78
C THR A 85 0.99 3.62 -5.80
N VAL A 86 0.45 3.48 -4.57
CA VAL A 86 0.47 4.55 -3.57
C VAL A 86 1.86 4.72 -2.96
N PHE A 87 2.56 3.62 -2.65
CA PHE A 87 3.90 3.67 -2.06
C PHE A 87 5.04 3.64 -3.09
N ALA A 88 4.76 3.51 -4.39
CA ALA A 88 5.79 3.36 -5.42
C ALA A 88 6.87 4.47 -5.37
N ARG A 89 6.48 5.73 -5.12
CA ARG A 89 7.41 6.85 -4.99
C ARG A 89 8.36 6.70 -3.80
N CYS A 90 7.84 6.27 -2.65
CA CYS A 90 8.63 6.04 -1.45
C CYS A 90 9.52 4.80 -1.59
N ALA A 91 9.02 3.74 -2.22
CA ALA A 91 9.82 2.55 -2.50
C ALA A 91 11.06 2.87 -3.35
N ALA A 92 10.94 3.77 -4.33
CA ALA A 92 12.06 4.16 -5.19
C ALA A 92 13.18 4.94 -4.46
N ARG A 93 12.88 5.54 -3.30
CA ARG A 93 13.84 6.32 -2.49
C ARG A 93 14.06 5.75 -1.09
N ALA A 94 13.57 4.55 -0.84
CA ALA A 94 13.66 3.92 0.46
C ALA A 94 15.12 3.67 0.86
N PRO A 95 15.51 3.91 2.13
CA PRO A 95 16.81 3.49 2.65
C PRO A 95 16.96 1.97 2.60
N ALA A 96 18.21 1.49 2.66
CA ALA A 96 18.53 0.06 2.57
C ALA A 96 17.83 -0.82 3.64
N ASN A 97 17.45 -0.22 4.77
CA ASN A 97 16.71 -0.88 5.85
C ASN A 97 15.19 -0.72 5.74
N CYS A 98 14.66 -0.36 4.58
CA CYS A 98 13.22 -0.18 4.35
C CYS A 98 12.79 -0.85 3.04
N VAL A 99 11.75 -1.66 3.11
CA VAL A 99 11.15 -2.37 1.97
C VAL A 99 9.65 -2.10 1.95
N PHE A 100 9.07 -2.00 0.75
CA PHE A 100 7.64 -1.91 0.54
C PHE A 100 7.15 -3.10 -0.28
N LEU A 101 6.03 -3.67 0.14
CA LEU A 101 5.40 -4.81 -0.54
C LEU A 101 3.89 -4.62 -0.65
N PRO A 102 3.29 -5.00 -1.78
CA PRO A 102 1.85 -5.14 -1.86
C PRO A 102 1.42 -6.32 -0.99
N ALA A 103 0.47 -6.11 -0.10
CA ALA A 103 -0.05 -7.18 0.76
C ALA A 103 -1.48 -6.91 1.18
N ASN A 104 -2.26 -7.97 1.28
CA ASN A 104 -3.64 -7.93 1.76
C ASN A 104 -3.75 -8.67 3.10
N THR A 105 -3.80 -7.92 4.18
CA THR A 105 -3.91 -8.47 5.52
C THR A 105 -5.20 -9.27 5.75
N ALA A 106 -6.29 -8.91 5.06
CA ALA A 106 -7.55 -9.66 5.09
C ALA A 106 -7.45 -11.02 4.39
N ALA A 107 -6.48 -11.20 3.49
CA ALA A 107 -6.19 -12.47 2.82
C ALA A 107 -5.10 -13.31 3.53
N GLY A 108 -4.63 -12.88 4.70
CA GLY A 108 -3.62 -13.60 5.48
C GLY A 108 -2.17 -13.31 5.09
N ASP A 109 -1.93 -12.35 4.21
CA ASP A 109 -0.58 -12.02 3.74
C ASP A 109 0.36 -11.57 4.86
N LEU A 110 -0.16 -10.85 5.87
CA LEU A 110 0.65 -10.43 7.00
C LEU A 110 1.27 -11.63 7.74
N SER A 111 0.47 -12.65 8.03
CA SER A 111 0.95 -13.85 8.73
C SER A 111 2.03 -14.57 7.91
N ARG A 112 1.90 -14.62 6.59
CA ARG A 112 2.90 -15.20 5.69
C ARG A 112 4.20 -14.41 5.70
N LEU A 113 4.14 -13.08 5.58
CA LEU A 113 5.31 -12.21 5.62
C LEU A 113 6.08 -12.34 6.95
N LEU A 114 5.36 -12.38 8.07
CA LEU A 114 5.97 -12.56 9.39
C LEU A 114 6.61 -13.95 9.54
N ALA A 115 5.98 -14.99 8.98
CA ALA A 115 6.56 -16.33 8.97
C ALA A 115 7.83 -16.41 8.12
N GLU A 116 7.83 -15.85 6.91
CA GLU A 116 9.00 -15.79 6.03
C GLU A 116 10.16 -15.04 6.69
N TRP A 117 9.88 -13.94 7.40
CA TRP A 117 10.90 -13.18 8.14
C TRP A 117 11.51 -14.00 9.26
N ARG A 118 10.68 -14.64 10.08
CA ARG A 118 11.13 -15.53 11.16
C ARG A 118 11.95 -16.69 10.62
N ASP A 119 11.50 -17.32 9.55
CA ASP A 119 12.17 -18.48 8.94
C ASP A 119 13.54 -18.09 8.33
N ALA A 120 13.70 -16.82 7.96
CA ALA A 120 15.00 -16.23 7.58
C ALA A 120 15.88 -15.86 8.78
N GLY A 121 15.46 -16.12 10.01
CA GLY A 121 16.19 -15.82 11.25
C GLY A 121 15.93 -14.44 11.82
N GLY A 122 14.99 -13.67 11.25
CA GLY A 122 14.68 -12.35 11.73
C GLY A 122 13.69 -12.32 12.90
N VAL A 123 13.73 -11.25 13.68
CA VAL A 123 12.81 -10.98 14.80
C VAL A 123 11.90 -9.81 14.43
N THR A 124 10.59 -9.94 14.68
CA THR A 124 9.63 -8.84 14.55
C THR A 124 9.50 -8.12 15.90
N LEU A 125 9.79 -6.81 15.91
CA LEU A 125 9.69 -5.96 17.09
C LEU A 125 8.28 -5.40 17.27
N HIS A 126 7.72 -4.81 16.20
CA HIS A 126 6.41 -4.18 16.20
C HIS A 126 5.67 -4.45 14.90
N VAL A 127 4.35 -4.57 15.02
CA VAL A 127 3.41 -4.47 13.91
C VAL A 127 2.49 -3.29 14.20
N LEU A 128 2.58 -2.25 13.39
CA LEU A 128 1.80 -1.04 13.52
C LEU A 128 0.64 -1.08 12.52
N CYS A 129 -0.52 -0.62 12.93
CA CYS A 129 -1.65 -0.39 12.03
C CYS A 129 -2.13 1.04 12.29
N GLN A 130 -1.56 1.98 11.53
CA GLN A 130 -1.85 3.39 11.67
C GLN A 130 -2.91 3.78 10.65
N PHE A 131 -4.05 4.28 11.14
CA PHE A 131 -5.13 4.83 10.32
C PHE A 131 -5.59 3.89 9.19
N PRO A 132 -6.05 2.66 9.53
CA PRO A 132 -6.64 1.79 8.50
C PRO A 132 -7.79 2.56 7.85
N ASP A 133 -7.79 2.62 6.51
CA ASP A 133 -8.93 3.19 5.78
C ASP A 133 -10.20 2.46 6.26
N PRO A 134 -11.22 3.17 6.78
CA PRO A 134 -12.47 2.52 7.15
C PRO A 134 -13.15 2.04 5.88
N HIS A 135 -13.04 0.76 5.58
CA HIS A 135 -13.71 0.13 4.42
C HIS A 135 -15.22 -0.06 4.63
N TRP A 136 -15.77 0.55 5.68
CA TRP A 136 -17.16 0.43 6.06
C TRP A 136 -17.97 1.59 5.47
N LYS A 137 -18.55 1.37 4.34
CA LYS A 137 -19.78 2.05 3.97
C LYS A 137 -20.84 1.00 3.76
N ASN A 138 -21.80 1.02 4.69
CA ASN A 138 -23.07 0.32 4.57
C ASN A 138 -23.76 0.69 3.26
#